data_1f68b31fefa236d539d49cc55aa2c43d
#
_entry.id   1f68b31fefa236d539d49cc55aa2c43d
#
_cell.length_a   1.000
_cell.length_b   1.000
_cell.length_c   1.000
_cell.angle_alpha   90.00
_cell.angle_beta   90.00
_cell.angle_gamma   90.00
#
_symmetry.space_group_name_H-M   'P 1'
#
loop_
_entity.id
_entity.type
_entity.pdbx_description
1 polymer ?
#
loop_
_entity_poly.entity_id
_entity_poly.type
_entity_poly.pdbx_seq_one_letter_code
_entity_poly.pdbx_strand_id
1 'polypeptide(L)'
;LTGVFNCSKAVLRGMVKRRYGRIINITSVVGRMGNAGQANYAAAKAGVIGFTKSLAREVASRGITVNAIAPGFIESAMTDQLTEEQKKRLTDQIPMQRTGQPVDVANAVLFLASDLSAYITGQVLNVDGGLLMN
;
A
#
# COMPACT_ATOMS: atom_id res chain seq x y z
N LEU A 1 -3.72 6.74 9.72
CA LEU A 1 -4.90 7.15 8.93
C LEU A 1 -5.06 8.67 8.87
N THR A 2 -4.92 9.37 9.99
CA THR A 2 -5.02 10.84 10.05
C THR A 2 -4.00 11.50 9.11
N GLY A 3 -2.77 11.03 9.05
CA GLY A 3 -1.74 11.55 8.15
C GLY A 3 -2.12 11.38 6.68
N VAL A 4 -2.66 10.23 6.30
CA VAL A 4 -3.14 9.98 4.94
C VAL A 4 -4.26 10.95 4.57
N PHE A 5 -5.22 11.14 5.45
CA PHE A 5 -6.31 12.08 5.26
C PHE A 5 -5.79 13.53 5.08
N ASN A 6 -4.92 13.98 5.98
CA ASN A 6 -4.41 15.33 5.96
C ASN A 6 -3.57 15.63 4.70
N CYS A 7 -2.69 14.70 4.32
CA CYS A 7 -1.88 14.85 3.11
C CYS A 7 -2.76 14.88 1.85
N SER A 8 -3.72 13.97 1.77
CA SER A 8 -4.64 13.91 0.63
C SER A 8 -5.46 15.20 0.52
N LYS A 9 -6.00 15.68 1.63
CA LYS A 9 -6.74 16.95 1.67
C LYS A 9 -5.89 18.13 1.20
N ALA A 10 -4.63 18.18 1.62
CA ALA A 10 -3.72 19.26 1.28
C ALA A 10 -3.44 19.36 -0.23
N VAL A 11 -3.34 18.24 -0.93
CA VAL A 11 -2.99 18.21 -2.35
C VAL A 11 -4.20 18.18 -3.29
N LEU A 12 -5.35 17.78 -2.79
CA LEU A 12 -6.52 17.46 -3.61
C LEU A 12 -7.04 18.66 -4.42
N ARG A 13 -7.12 19.83 -3.78
CA ARG A 13 -7.62 21.03 -4.45
C ARG A 13 -6.80 21.40 -5.69
N GLY A 14 -5.48 21.33 -5.59
CA GLY A 14 -4.58 21.60 -6.72
C GLY A 14 -4.73 20.55 -7.82
N MET A 15 -4.84 19.27 -7.45
CA MET A 15 -5.04 18.19 -8.40
C MET A 15 -6.36 18.32 -9.16
N VAL A 16 -7.45 18.62 -8.46
CA VAL A 16 -8.77 18.84 -9.07
C VAL A 16 -8.71 20.01 -10.05
N LYS A 17 -8.06 21.11 -9.67
CA LYS A 17 -7.90 22.28 -10.54
C LYS A 17 -7.12 21.96 -11.81
N ARG A 18 -6.06 21.17 -11.71
CA ARG A 18 -5.25 20.73 -12.86
C ARG A 18 -5.88 19.60 -13.67
N ARG A 19 -6.92 18.94 -13.15
CA ARG A 19 -7.53 17.74 -13.70
C ARG A 19 -6.49 16.62 -13.92
N TYR A 20 -5.54 16.51 -13.02
CA TYR A 20 -4.53 15.47 -13.00
C TYR A 20 -4.01 15.26 -11.60
N GLY A 21 -3.87 14.03 -11.22
CA GLY A 21 -3.23 13.67 -9.95
C GLY A 21 -3.08 12.16 -9.78
N ARG A 22 -2.13 11.82 -8.94
CA ARG A 22 -1.86 10.44 -8.51
C ARG A 22 -1.69 10.44 -7.01
N ILE A 23 -2.55 9.73 -6.30
CA ILE A 23 -2.44 9.53 -4.86
C ILE A 23 -2.19 8.04 -4.65
N ILE A 24 -1.08 7.72 -4.00
CA ILE A 24 -0.69 6.35 -3.68
C ILE A 24 -0.51 6.28 -2.16
N ASN A 25 -1.41 5.57 -1.51
CA ASN A 25 -1.39 5.38 -0.07
C ASN A 25 -0.69 4.08 0.27
N ILE A 26 0.16 4.10 1.30
CA ILE A 26 0.83 2.89 1.76
C ILE A 26 0.04 2.32 2.94
N THR A 27 -0.42 1.10 2.76
CA THR A 27 -1.08 0.31 3.80
C THR A 27 -0.20 -0.88 4.17
N SER A 28 -0.76 -2.04 4.40
CA SER A 28 -0.04 -3.27 4.72
C SER A 28 -0.95 -4.46 4.44
N VAL A 29 -0.37 -5.61 4.12
CA VAL A 29 -1.13 -6.86 4.07
C VAL A 29 -1.81 -7.16 5.40
N VAL A 30 -1.24 -6.72 6.52
CA VAL A 30 -1.86 -6.86 7.86
C VAL A 30 -3.22 -6.16 7.92
N GLY A 31 -3.40 -5.03 7.26
CA GLY A 31 -4.69 -4.35 7.17
C GLY A 31 -5.74 -5.12 6.38
N ARG A 32 -5.32 -6.06 5.54
CA ARG A 32 -6.21 -6.91 4.74
C ARG A 32 -6.50 -8.25 5.41
N MET A 33 -5.49 -8.85 6.05
CA MET A 33 -5.60 -10.19 6.63
C MET A 33 -5.76 -10.20 8.15
N GLY A 34 -5.43 -9.11 8.84
CA GLY A 34 -5.33 -9.07 10.29
C GLY A 34 -4.07 -9.77 10.79
N ASN A 35 -3.75 -9.53 12.06
CA ASN A 35 -2.66 -10.22 12.74
C ASN A 35 -2.89 -10.15 14.24
N ALA A 36 -2.68 -11.26 14.94
CA ALA A 36 -2.83 -11.32 16.38
C ALA A 36 -1.91 -10.30 17.08
N GLY A 37 -2.45 -9.56 18.05
CA GLY A 37 -1.71 -8.54 18.79
C GLY A 37 -1.54 -7.20 18.07
N GLN A 38 -2.08 -7.04 16.86
CA GLN A 38 -1.96 -5.82 16.05
C GLN A 38 -3.33 -5.23 15.66
N ALA A 39 -4.32 -5.30 16.55
CA ALA A 39 -5.67 -4.83 16.24
C ALA A 39 -5.70 -3.35 15.82
N ASN A 40 -5.02 -2.48 16.57
CA ASN A 40 -4.97 -1.05 16.25
C ASN A 40 -4.24 -0.78 14.92
N TYR A 41 -3.12 -1.46 14.69
CA TYR A 41 -2.37 -1.34 13.45
C TYR A 41 -3.19 -1.84 12.26
N ALA A 42 -3.82 -3.01 12.40
CA ALA A 42 -4.66 -3.59 11.36
C ALA A 42 -5.85 -2.67 11.04
N ALA A 43 -6.50 -2.12 12.06
CA ALA A 43 -7.62 -1.18 11.89
C ALA A 43 -7.19 0.08 11.14
N ALA A 44 -6.05 0.67 11.51
CA ALA A 44 -5.52 1.85 10.83
C ALA A 44 -5.19 1.58 9.37
N LYS A 45 -4.55 0.44 9.08
CA LYS A 45 -4.18 0.06 7.71
C LYS A 45 -5.40 -0.32 6.87
N ALA A 46 -6.40 -0.98 7.46
CA ALA A 46 -7.68 -1.24 6.79
C ALA A 46 -8.45 0.07 6.52
N GLY A 47 -8.36 1.02 7.43
CA GLY A 47 -8.94 2.35 7.25
C GLY A 47 -8.35 3.09 6.05
N VAL A 48 -7.05 2.96 5.81
CA VAL A 48 -6.39 3.52 4.61
C VAL A 48 -6.98 2.92 3.34
N ILE A 49 -7.29 1.62 3.33
CA ILE A 49 -7.91 0.95 2.18
C ILE A 49 -9.31 1.52 1.92
N GLY A 50 -10.14 1.62 2.94
CA GLY A 50 -11.48 2.19 2.82
C GLY A 50 -11.45 3.64 2.34
N PHE A 51 -10.58 4.44 2.91
CA PHE A 51 -10.35 5.83 2.52
C PHE A 51 -9.94 5.94 1.04
N THR A 52 -8.98 5.11 0.61
CA THR A 52 -8.50 5.07 -0.77
C THR A 52 -9.64 4.81 -1.75
N LYS A 53 -10.47 3.81 -1.48
CA LYS A 53 -11.60 3.44 -2.35
C LYS A 53 -12.65 4.55 -2.42
N SER A 54 -12.98 5.15 -1.30
CA SER A 54 -13.98 6.22 -1.23
C SER A 54 -13.49 7.46 -1.98
N LEU A 55 -12.26 7.88 -1.74
CA LEU A 55 -11.68 9.04 -2.41
C LEU A 55 -11.56 8.80 -3.93
N ALA A 56 -11.16 7.59 -4.32
CA ALA A 56 -11.08 7.22 -5.75
C ALA A 56 -12.42 7.47 -6.46
N ARG A 57 -13.52 7.07 -5.85
CA ARG A 57 -14.87 7.30 -6.41
C ARG A 57 -15.21 8.77 -6.55
N GLU A 58 -14.81 9.58 -5.57
CA GLU A 58 -15.12 11.01 -5.56
C GLU A 58 -14.37 11.80 -6.65
N VAL A 59 -13.13 11.39 -6.96
CA VAL A 59 -12.24 12.20 -7.80
C VAL A 59 -11.91 11.59 -9.16
N ALA A 60 -12.43 10.41 -9.46
CA ALA A 60 -12.14 9.71 -10.71
C ALA A 60 -12.48 10.55 -11.93
N SER A 61 -13.60 11.27 -11.92
CA SER A 61 -14.05 12.13 -13.03
C SER A 61 -13.17 13.37 -13.23
N ARG A 62 -12.25 13.61 -12.30
CA ARG A 62 -11.36 14.79 -12.34
C ARG A 62 -9.95 14.45 -12.82
N GLY A 63 -9.75 13.25 -13.38
CA GLY A 63 -8.45 12.82 -13.86
C GLY A 63 -7.45 12.46 -12.75
N ILE A 64 -7.96 12.12 -11.57
CA ILE A 64 -7.16 11.76 -10.41
C ILE A 64 -7.35 10.29 -10.11
N THR A 65 -6.25 9.55 -10.00
CA THR A 65 -6.29 8.17 -9.53
C THR A 65 -5.85 8.09 -8.07
N VAL A 66 -6.52 7.23 -7.31
CA VAL A 66 -6.21 7.00 -5.90
C VAL A 66 -6.11 5.49 -5.69
N ASN A 67 -4.92 5.03 -5.38
CA ASN A 67 -4.63 3.63 -5.16
C ASN A 67 -3.86 3.44 -3.86
N ALA A 68 -3.77 2.21 -3.41
CA ALA A 68 -2.98 1.84 -2.25
C ALA A 68 -2.02 0.72 -2.60
N ILE A 69 -0.89 0.69 -1.91
CA ILE A 69 0.06 -0.41 -1.94
C ILE A 69 0.06 -1.06 -0.57
N ALA A 70 -0.03 -2.38 -0.57
CA ALA A 70 0.01 -3.20 0.64
C ALA A 70 1.29 -4.04 0.62
N PRO A 71 2.40 -3.54 1.21
CA PRO A 71 3.61 -4.32 1.33
C PRO A 71 3.41 -5.49 2.29
N GLY A 72 4.07 -6.60 1.99
CA GLY A 72 4.22 -7.73 2.90
C GLY A 72 5.47 -7.55 3.77
N PHE A 73 6.26 -8.60 3.88
CA PHE A 73 7.50 -8.57 4.65
C PHE A 73 8.63 -7.99 3.80
N ILE A 74 9.01 -6.75 4.11
CA ILE A 74 10.04 -5.99 3.40
C ILE A 74 11.27 -5.87 4.31
N GLU A 75 12.45 -6.13 3.76
CA GLU A 75 13.69 -6.00 4.52
C GLU A 75 13.87 -4.58 5.08
N SER A 76 14.29 -4.54 6.34
CA SER A 76 14.54 -3.33 7.09
C SER A 76 15.57 -3.60 8.17
N ALA A 77 16.02 -2.57 8.87
CA ALA A 77 16.89 -2.74 10.03
C ALA A 77 16.28 -3.68 11.09
N MET A 78 14.96 -3.72 11.21
CA MET A 78 14.28 -4.61 12.15
C MET A 78 14.38 -6.07 11.71
N THR A 79 14.21 -6.37 10.42
CA THR A 79 14.33 -7.74 9.91
C THR A 79 15.76 -8.24 9.97
N ASP A 80 16.76 -7.35 9.84
CA ASP A 80 18.17 -7.71 9.95
C ASP A 80 18.57 -8.18 11.36
N GLN A 81 17.78 -7.83 12.37
CA GLN A 81 17.99 -8.26 13.76
C GLN A 81 17.41 -9.64 14.05
N LEU A 82 16.65 -10.22 13.13
CA LEU A 82 16.07 -11.55 13.29
C LEU A 82 17.15 -12.62 13.20
N THR A 83 16.95 -13.70 13.97
CA THR A 83 17.81 -14.91 13.84
C THR A 83 17.54 -15.58 12.51
N GLU A 84 18.44 -16.43 12.05
CA GLU A 84 18.26 -17.22 10.84
C GLU A 84 17.00 -18.08 10.91
N GLU A 85 16.71 -18.66 12.08
CA GLU A 85 15.50 -19.44 12.31
C GLU A 85 14.22 -18.59 12.16
N GLN A 86 14.22 -17.37 12.73
CA GLN A 86 13.10 -16.44 12.62
C GLN A 86 12.89 -16.00 11.16
N LYS A 87 13.98 -15.69 10.45
CA LYS A 87 13.93 -15.35 9.02
C LYS A 87 13.37 -16.48 8.19
N LYS A 88 13.77 -17.70 8.48
CA LYS A 88 13.27 -18.88 7.78
C LYS A 88 11.77 -19.07 7.98
N ARG A 89 11.27 -18.91 9.22
CA ARG A 89 9.84 -18.99 9.49
C ARG A 89 9.05 -17.95 8.71
N LEU A 90 9.63 -16.76 8.58
CA LEU A 90 9.02 -15.68 7.82
C LEU A 90 8.95 -16.01 6.33
N THR A 91 10.07 -16.44 5.74
CA THR A 91 10.13 -16.77 4.32
C THR A 91 9.35 -18.03 3.96
N ASP A 92 9.21 -18.98 4.87
CA ASP A 92 8.41 -20.19 4.66
C ASP A 92 6.92 -19.87 4.44
N GLN A 93 6.43 -18.72 4.94
CA GLN A 93 5.06 -18.27 4.73
C GLN A 93 4.85 -17.60 3.37
N ILE A 94 5.92 -17.22 2.70
CA ILE A 94 5.88 -16.45 1.46
C ILE A 94 6.07 -17.40 0.28
N PRO A 95 5.12 -17.48 -0.66
CA PRO A 95 5.25 -18.37 -1.83
C PRO A 95 6.53 -18.14 -2.63
N MET A 96 6.99 -16.91 -2.80
CA MET A 96 8.26 -16.61 -3.47
C MET A 96 9.50 -16.94 -2.62
N GLN A 97 9.31 -17.35 -1.37
CA GLN A 97 10.36 -17.81 -0.45
C GLN A 97 11.49 -16.82 -0.20
N ARG A 98 11.15 -15.54 -0.25
CA ARG A 98 12.04 -14.42 0.13
C ARG A 98 11.25 -13.24 0.61
N THR A 99 11.85 -12.44 1.45
CA THR A 99 11.31 -11.11 1.80
C THR A 99 11.48 -10.17 0.61
N GLY A 100 10.68 -9.13 0.56
CA GLY A 100 10.83 -8.09 -0.45
C GLY A 100 11.94 -7.10 -0.05
N GLN A 101 12.38 -6.34 -1.03
CA GLN A 101 13.30 -5.23 -0.83
C GLN A 101 12.52 -3.90 -0.90
N PRO A 102 13.02 -2.83 -0.29
CA PRO A 102 12.39 -1.51 -0.44
C PRO A 102 12.16 -1.11 -1.90
N VAL A 103 13.07 -1.48 -2.81
CA VAL A 103 12.93 -1.20 -4.24
C VAL A 103 11.71 -1.90 -4.86
N ASP A 104 11.30 -3.04 -4.35
CA ASP A 104 10.11 -3.73 -4.85
C ASP A 104 8.86 -2.88 -4.62
N VAL A 105 8.77 -2.24 -3.45
CA VAL A 105 7.68 -1.29 -3.13
C VAL A 105 7.83 -0.02 -3.98
N ALA A 106 9.02 0.52 -4.09
CA ALA A 106 9.29 1.73 -4.86
C ALA A 106 8.90 1.57 -6.34
N ASN A 107 9.17 0.41 -6.94
CA ASN A 107 8.78 0.12 -8.31
C ASN A 107 7.26 0.10 -8.50
N ALA A 108 6.52 -0.42 -7.53
CA ALA A 108 5.07 -0.40 -7.55
C ALA A 108 4.52 1.03 -7.44
N VAL A 109 5.12 1.86 -6.57
CA VAL A 109 4.78 3.28 -6.45
C VAL A 109 5.04 3.99 -7.77
N LEU A 110 6.20 3.76 -8.38
CA LEU A 110 6.56 4.37 -9.65
C LEU A 110 5.54 4.05 -10.76
N PHE A 111 5.11 2.78 -10.86
CA PHE A 111 4.09 2.37 -11.81
C PHE A 111 2.77 3.12 -11.58
N LEU A 112 2.27 3.14 -10.35
CA LEU A 112 1.01 3.80 -10.02
C LEU A 112 1.08 5.32 -10.12
N ALA A 113 2.27 5.91 -10.01
CA ALA A 113 2.48 7.35 -10.20
C ALA A 113 2.59 7.75 -11.67
N SER A 114 2.85 6.80 -12.56
CA SER A 114 3.06 7.04 -13.98
C SER A 114 1.75 7.05 -14.78
N ASP A 115 1.82 7.51 -16.02
CA ASP A 115 0.69 7.45 -16.95
C ASP A 115 0.38 6.04 -17.45
N LEU A 116 1.28 5.07 -17.20
CA LEU A 116 1.04 3.66 -17.51
C LEU A 116 -0.16 3.10 -16.72
N SER A 117 -0.48 3.69 -15.57
CA SER A 117 -1.60 3.27 -14.73
C SER A 117 -2.82 4.20 -14.84
N ALA A 118 -2.94 4.93 -15.92
CA ALA A 118 -3.95 5.99 -16.08
C ALA A 118 -5.40 5.50 -15.93
N TYR A 119 -5.66 4.22 -16.19
CA TYR A 119 -7.01 3.64 -16.08
C TYR A 119 -7.18 2.76 -14.82
N ILE A 120 -6.28 2.91 -13.85
CA ILE A 120 -6.28 2.16 -12.60
C ILE A 120 -6.57 3.11 -11.44
N THR A 121 -7.68 2.89 -10.74
CA THR A 121 -8.03 3.67 -9.54
C THR A 121 -8.84 2.81 -8.57
N GLY A 122 -8.75 3.14 -7.29
CA GLY A 122 -9.46 2.42 -6.23
C GLY A 122 -8.90 1.04 -5.93
N GLN A 123 -7.70 0.72 -6.39
CA GLN A 123 -7.10 -0.61 -6.24
C GLN A 123 -6.12 -0.65 -5.08
N VAL A 124 -6.00 -1.84 -4.51
CA VAL A 124 -4.96 -2.16 -3.53
C VAL A 124 -4.04 -3.19 -4.17
N LEU A 125 -2.80 -2.80 -4.39
CA LEU A 125 -1.78 -3.65 -4.99
C LEU A 125 -0.92 -4.26 -3.89
N ASN A 126 -0.98 -5.58 -3.73
CA ASN A 126 -0.09 -6.28 -2.81
C ASN A 126 1.31 -6.40 -3.41
N VAL A 127 2.32 -6.10 -2.58
CA VAL A 127 3.74 -6.30 -2.92
C VAL A 127 4.31 -7.19 -1.82
N ASP A 128 4.10 -8.49 -1.95
CA ASP A 128 4.21 -9.41 -0.81
C ASP A 128 4.72 -10.82 -1.17
N GLY A 129 5.18 -11.02 -2.40
CA GLY A 129 5.67 -12.34 -2.81
C GLY A 129 4.61 -13.44 -2.84
N GLY A 130 3.33 -13.07 -2.88
CA GLY A 130 2.21 -14.01 -2.89
C GLY A 130 1.66 -14.35 -1.51
N LEU A 131 2.11 -13.65 -0.46
CA LEU A 131 1.66 -13.92 0.92
C LEU A 131 0.13 -13.86 1.04
N LEU A 132 -0.49 -12.89 0.41
CA LEU A 132 -1.94 -12.74 0.38
C LEU A 132 -2.43 -12.70 -1.07
N MET A 133 -3.23 -13.67 -1.45
CA MET A 133 -3.81 -13.75 -2.79
C MET A 133 -5.32 -13.55 -2.72
N ASN A 134 -5.77 -12.45 -3.33
CA ASN A 134 -7.20 -12.14 -3.36
C ASN A 134 -7.58 -11.25 -4.54
#